data_5369f42c1508e58e32137970b43c60e6
#
_entry.id   5369f42c1508e58e32137970b43c60e6
#
_cell.length_a   1.000
_cell.length_b   1.000
_cell.length_c   1.000
_cell.angle_alpha   90.00
_cell.angle_beta   90.00
_cell.angle_gamma   90.00
#
_symmetry.space_group_name_H-M   'P 1'
#
loop_
_entity.id
_entity.type
_entity.pdbx_description
1 polymer ?
#
loop_
_entity_poly.entity_id
_entity_poly.type
_entity_poly.pdbx_seq_one_letter_code
_entity_poly.pdbx_strand_id
1 'polypeptide(L)'
;MTVRSGNQTTYSEAKGTIRAFVECGGEVFVSNPNLALANQLGLTNPATVAWELVPFSFLVDWFLPVGQFLNSFTDLLGYTVNYPYTTTKRVATGSHDQHDGRYFAITRIEAVNLNRVLSLPTYKLRTVPFEGFSVARAATAISLVIQQFLSIKR
;
A
#
# COMPACT_ATOMS: atom_id res chain seq x y z
N MET A 1 -2.15 7.17 -30.45
CA MET A 1 -1.05 7.68 -31.32
C MET A 1 -1.59 7.71 -32.73
N THR A 2 -1.56 8.85 -33.39
CA THR A 2 -2.05 8.99 -34.77
C THR A 2 -0.84 9.17 -35.67
N VAL A 3 -0.65 8.25 -36.60
CA VAL A 3 0.44 8.32 -37.59
C VAL A 3 -0.18 8.61 -38.97
N ARG A 4 0.28 9.68 -39.65
CA ARG A 4 -0.11 9.99 -41.02
C ARG A 4 1.00 9.52 -41.96
N SER A 5 0.66 8.63 -42.86
CA SER A 5 1.52 8.22 -43.97
C SER A 5 0.73 8.37 -45.27
N GLY A 6 1.07 9.36 -46.10
CA GLY A 6 0.35 9.65 -47.31
C GLY A 6 -1.08 10.17 -47.10
N ASN A 7 -2.01 9.80 -47.98
CA ASN A 7 -3.43 10.21 -47.91
C ASN A 7 -4.29 9.31 -46.96
N GLN A 8 -3.68 8.42 -46.18
CA GLN A 8 -4.36 7.52 -45.24
C GLN A 8 -4.06 7.93 -43.79
N THR A 9 -5.10 8.05 -42.97
CA THR A 9 -4.99 8.31 -41.54
C THR A 9 -5.18 7.01 -40.81
N THR A 10 -4.11 6.46 -40.22
CA THR A 10 -4.17 5.31 -39.36
C THR A 10 -4.41 5.75 -37.91
N TYR A 11 -5.47 5.27 -37.30
CA TYR A 11 -5.79 5.49 -35.89
C TYR A 11 -5.47 4.24 -35.11
N SER A 12 -4.74 4.40 -34.00
CA SER A 12 -4.39 3.31 -33.11
C SER A 12 -4.62 3.75 -31.66
N GLU A 13 -5.50 3.08 -30.95
CA GLU A 13 -5.80 3.34 -29.55
C GLU A 13 -5.61 2.06 -28.74
N ALA A 14 -4.84 2.14 -27.65
CA ALA A 14 -4.67 1.07 -26.68
C ALA A 14 -5.26 1.49 -25.33
N LYS A 15 -6.15 0.67 -24.78
CA LYS A 15 -6.75 0.84 -23.46
C LYS A 15 -6.48 -0.41 -22.62
N GLY A 16 -6.12 -0.24 -21.36
CA GLY A 16 -5.86 -1.39 -20.51
C GLY A 16 -6.03 -1.08 -19.03
N THR A 17 -6.28 -2.12 -18.26
CA THR A 17 -6.39 -2.08 -16.80
C THR A 17 -5.48 -3.14 -16.22
N ILE A 18 -4.74 -2.78 -15.18
CA ILE A 18 -3.93 -3.73 -14.39
C ILE A 18 -4.54 -3.83 -13.00
N ARG A 19 -4.86 -5.05 -12.58
CA ARG A 19 -5.29 -5.36 -11.22
C ARG A 19 -4.21 -6.18 -10.54
N ALA A 20 -3.84 -5.80 -9.32
CA ALA A 20 -2.88 -6.52 -8.50
C ALA A 20 -3.59 -7.04 -7.24
N PHE A 21 -3.34 -8.31 -6.93
CA PHE A 21 -3.83 -8.99 -5.74
C PHE A 21 -2.62 -9.53 -4.99
N VAL A 22 -2.60 -9.35 -3.68
CA VAL A 22 -1.58 -9.92 -2.81
C VAL A 22 -2.29 -10.76 -1.75
N GLU A 23 -1.87 -11.99 -1.63
CA GLU A 23 -2.33 -12.94 -0.61
C GLU A 23 -1.11 -13.40 0.17
N CYS A 24 -1.18 -13.35 1.50
CA CYS A 24 -0.18 -13.92 2.38
C CYS A 24 -0.85 -14.85 3.40
N GLY A 25 -0.15 -15.89 3.80
CA GLY A 25 -0.67 -16.86 4.76
C GLY A 25 0.42 -17.73 5.34
N GLY A 26 0.03 -18.54 6.31
CA GLY A 26 0.85 -19.50 7.03
C GLY A 26 0.09 -20.04 8.23
N GLU A 27 0.63 -21.07 8.86
CA GLU A 27 0.10 -21.60 10.13
C GLU A 27 0.72 -20.83 11.29
N VAL A 28 -0.11 -20.20 12.12
CA VAL A 28 0.36 -19.36 13.24
C VAL A 28 0.18 -20.12 14.54
N PHE A 29 1.26 -20.24 15.31
CA PHE A 29 1.29 -20.86 16.63
C PHE A 29 1.80 -19.86 17.67
N VAL A 30 1.24 -19.92 18.86
CA VAL A 30 1.76 -19.17 20.01
C VAL A 30 2.99 -19.90 20.55
N SER A 31 4.17 -19.37 20.30
CA SER A 31 5.43 -19.95 20.80
C SER A 31 5.75 -19.54 22.24
N ASN A 32 5.35 -18.34 22.64
CA ASN A 32 5.48 -17.83 24.00
C ASN A 32 4.26 -17.00 24.38
N PRO A 33 3.32 -17.57 25.19
CA PRO A 33 2.08 -16.88 25.55
C PRO A 33 2.29 -15.57 26.30
N ASN A 34 3.28 -15.49 27.18
CA ASN A 34 3.56 -14.28 27.95
C ASN A 34 4.09 -13.17 27.06
N LEU A 35 4.97 -13.51 26.11
CA LEU A 35 5.50 -12.55 25.15
C LEU A 35 4.43 -12.10 24.16
N ALA A 36 3.56 -13.02 23.70
CA ALA A 36 2.43 -12.69 22.84
C ALA A 36 1.45 -11.74 23.56
N LEU A 37 1.14 -12.00 24.83
CA LEU A 37 0.29 -11.11 25.63
C LEU A 37 0.94 -9.75 25.84
N ALA A 38 2.22 -9.69 26.19
CA ALA A 38 2.95 -8.43 26.35
C ALA A 38 2.97 -7.62 25.04
N ASN A 39 3.09 -8.31 23.89
CA ASN A 39 3.04 -7.68 22.57
C ASN A 39 1.65 -7.11 22.27
N GLN A 40 0.58 -7.87 22.57
CA GLN A 40 -0.80 -7.38 22.39
C GLN A 40 -1.12 -6.17 23.26
N LEU A 41 -0.50 -6.07 24.44
CA LEU A 41 -0.62 -4.91 25.32
C LEU A 41 0.28 -3.73 24.94
N GLY A 42 1.05 -3.85 23.86
CA GLY A 42 1.97 -2.79 23.40
C GLY A 42 3.24 -2.62 24.25
N LEU A 43 3.51 -3.54 25.18
CA LEU A 43 4.65 -3.44 26.11
C LEU A 43 5.99 -3.80 25.48
N THR A 44 5.99 -4.41 24.30
CA THR A 44 7.20 -4.93 23.65
C THR A 44 7.84 -3.96 22.69
N ASN A 45 7.18 -2.85 22.35
CA ASN A 45 7.67 -1.88 21.38
C ASN A 45 7.79 -0.46 21.95
N PRO A 46 8.84 -0.17 22.73
CA PRO A 46 9.04 1.15 23.29
C PRO A 46 9.26 2.24 22.22
N ALA A 47 9.75 1.85 21.03
CA ALA A 47 9.96 2.79 19.93
C ALA A 47 8.63 3.31 19.38
N THR A 48 7.61 2.47 19.26
CA THR A 48 6.27 2.91 18.86
C THR A 48 5.65 3.84 19.91
N VAL A 49 5.75 3.47 21.20
CA VAL A 49 5.27 4.33 22.28
C VAL A 49 5.98 5.68 22.27
N ALA A 50 7.31 5.70 22.10
CA ALA A 50 8.06 6.94 21.99
C ALA A 50 7.64 7.77 20.77
N TRP A 51 7.34 7.12 19.65
CA TRP A 51 6.84 7.80 18.45
C TRP A 51 5.47 8.45 18.67
N GLU A 52 4.55 7.76 19.34
CA GLU A 52 3.22 8.29 19.66
C GLU A 52 3.28 9.48 20.63
N LEU A 53 4.30 9.57 21.46
CA LEU A 53 4.53 10.71 22.36
C LEU A 53 5.12 11.94 21.63
N VAL A 54 5.61 11.79 20.40
CA VAL A 54 6.12 12.92 19.61
C VAL A 54 4.94 13.78 19.16
N PRO A 55 4.89 15.06 19.53
CA PRO A 55 3.84 15.96 19.06
C PRO A 55 3.79 15.99 17.53
N PHE A 56 2.59 15.83 16.97
CA PHE A 56 2.35 15.82 15.52
C PHE A 56 2.98 14.67 14.73
N SER A 57 3.40 13.56 15.38
CA SER A 57 3.88 12.34 14.70
C SER A 57 2.89 11.84 13.63
N PHE A 58 1.58 11.97 13.89
CA PHE A 58 0.52 11.61 12.94
C PHE A 58 0.59 12.39 11.61
N LEU A 59 1.08 13.65 11.62
CA LEU A 59 1.28 14.41 10.37
C LEU A 59 2.40 13.79 9.52
N VAL A 60 3.44 13.31 10.17
CA VAL A 60 4.53 12.59 9.49
C VAL A 60 4.00 11.27 8.92
N ASP A 61 3.15 10.56 9.68
CA ASP A 61 2.57 9.29 9.25
C ASP A 61 1.64 9.42 8.02
N TRP A 62 1.17 10.63 7.69
CA TRP A 62 0.44 10.86 6.44
C TRP A 62 1.31 10.71 5.19
N PHE A 63 2.60 10.99 5.30
CA PHE A 63 3.56 10.93 4.21
C PHE A 63 4.48 9.72 4.31
N LEU A 64 4.82 9.34 5.52
CA LEU A 64 5.76 8.28 5.83
C LEU A 64 5.23 7.48 7.03
N PRO A 65 4.65 6.29 6.84
CA PRO A 65 3.98 5.54 7.90
C PRO A 65 5.00 4.95 8.90
N VAL A 66 5.58 5.82 9.72
CA VAL A 66 6.63 5.48 10.69
C VAL A 66 6.07 4.57 11.78
N GLY A 67 4.88 4.86 12.29
CA GLY A 67 4.23 4.04 13.33
C GLY A 67 4.04 2.58 12.87
N GLN A 68 3.54 2.38 11.64
CA GLN A 68 3.39 1.03 11.06
C GLN A 68 4.73 0.34 10.85
N PHE A 69 5.76 1.08 10.43
CA PHE A 69 7.11 0.54 10.25
C PHE A 69 7.70 0.08 11.58
N LEU A 70 7.56 0.87 12.65
CA LEU A 70 8.04 0.52 13.98
C LEU A 70 7.30 -0.70 14.54
N ASN A 71 5.99 -0.80 14.35
CA ASN A 71 5.20 -1.96 14.77
C ASN A 71 5.64 -3.24 14.05
N SER A 72 6.04 -3.16 12.79
CA SER A 72 6.44 -4.32 12.00
C SER A 72 7.63 -5.11 12.58
N PHE A 73 8.43 -4.51 13.47
CA PHE A 73 9.52 -5.20 14.15
C PHE A 73 9.04 -6.14 15.25
N THR A 74 7.85 -5.92 15.77
CA THR A 74 7.30 -6.68 16.92
C THR A 74 6.03 -7.45 16.60
N ASP A 75 5.46 -7.30 15.39
CA ASP A 75 4.17 -7.90 15.00
C ASP A 75 4.06 -9.42 15.27
N LEU A 76 5.17 -10.14 15.13
CA LEU A 76 5.22 -11.59 15.32
C LEU A 76 5.89 -12.03 16.62
N LEU A 77 6.14 -11.12 17.56
CA LEU A 77 6.73 -11.49 18.84
C LEU A 77 5.80 -12.39 19.66
N GLY A 78 6.32 -13.54 20.09
CA GLY A 78 5.56 -14.56 20.79
C GLY A 78 4.80 -15.52 19.88
N TYR A 79 4.90 -15.35 18.55
CA TYR A 79 4.30 -16.22 17.53
C TYR A 79 5.36 -16.86 16.66
N THR A 80 5.09 -18.06 16.19
CA THR A 80 5.85 -18.74 15.14
C THR A 80 4.92 -18.98 13.96
N VAL A 81 5.39 -18.67 12.76
CA VAL A 81 4.63 -18.89 11.52
C VAL A 81 5.30 -20.01 10.74
N ASN A 82 4.59 -21.12 10.57
CA ASN A 82 5.02 -22.24 9.75
C ASN A 82 4.46 -22.12 8.34
N TYR A 83 5.24 -22.59 7.36
CA TYR A 83 4.87 -22.57 5.94
C TYR A 83 4.41 -21.19 5.43
N PRO A 84 5.14 -20.10 5.74
CA PRO A 84 4.73 -18.79 5.32
C PRO A 84 4.80 -18.67 3.80
N TYR A 85 3.82 -18.00 3.20
CA TYR A 85 3.84 -17.71 1.78
C TYR A 85 3.27 -16.34 1.45
N THR A 86 3.74 -15.77 0.37
CA THR A 86 3.19 -14.57 -0.25
C THR A 86 2.97 -14.82 -1.72
N THR A 87 1.75 -14.69 -2.20
CA THR A 87 1.37 -14.84 -3.60
C THR A 87 0.99 -13.47 -4.16
N THR A 88 1.64 -13.05 -5.23
CA THR A 88 1.28 -11.85 -5.98
C THR A 88 0.70 -12.26 -7.32
N LYS A 89 -0.56 -11.91 -7.57
CA LYS A 89 -1.24 -12.11 -8.85
C LYS A 89 -1.47 -10.75 -9.50
N ARG A 90 -1.01 -10.60 -10.73
CA ARG A 90 -1.28 -9.42 -11.56
C ARG A 90 -2.07 -9.85 -12.78
N VAL A 91 -3.18 -9.21 -13.02
CA VAL A 91 -4.03 -9.44 -14.19
C VAL A 91 -4.05 -8.16 -15.00
N ALA A 92 -3.55 -8.21 -16.20
CA ALA A 92 -3.63 -7.12 -17.17
C ALA A 92 -4.65 -7.49 -18.23
N THR A 93 -5.65 -6.64 -18.43
CA THR A 93 -6.63 -6.77 -19.51
C THR A 93 -6.57 -5.52 -20.36
N GLY A 94 -6.59 -5.68 -21.67
CA GLY A 94 -6.51 -4.55 -22.58
C GLY A 94 -7.18 -4.82 -23.93
N SER A 95 -7.47 -3.76 -24.65
CA SER A 95 -7.85 -3.77 -26.05
C SER A 95 -6.93 -2.86 -26.84
N HIS A 96 -6.61 -3.27 -28.02
CA HIS A 96 -5.92 -2.48 -29.03
C HIS A 96 -6.82 -2.36 -30.26
N ASP A 97 -7.27 -1.15 -30.53
CA ASP A 97 -8.15 -0.84 -31.63
C ASP A 97 -7.32 -0.16 -32.74
N GLN A 98 -7.33 -0.75 -33.93
CA GLN A 98 -6.61 -0.24 -35.10
C GLN A 98 -7.58 -0.02 -36.23
N HIS A 99 -7.54 1.17 -36.82
CA HIS A 99 -8.33 1.54 -38.00
C HIS A 99 -7.43 2.13 -39.09
N ASP A 100 -7.47 1.52 -40.24
CA ASP A 100 -6.70 1.91 -41.45
C ASP A 100 -7.63 2.26 -42.60
N GLY A 101 -8.55 3.20 -42.42
CA GLY A 101 -9.45 3.67 -43.45
C GLY A 101 -10.30 2.62 -44.19
N ARG A 102 -9.79 1.38 -44.34
CA ARG A 102 -10.44 0.25 -44.99
C ARG A 102 -10.70 -0.95 -44.08
N TYR A 103 -9.88 -1.10 -43.05
CA TYR A 103 -9.93 -2.24 -42.14
C TYR A 103 -10.02 -1.76 -40.68
N PHE A 104 -10.83 -2.45 -39.91
CA PHE A 104 -10.96 -2.27 -38.48
C PHE A 104 -10.56 -3.59 -37.76
N ALA A 105 -9.62 -3.51 -36.85
CA ALA A 105 -9.19 -4.65 -36.06
C ALA A 105 -9.24 -4.31 -34.57
N ILE A 106 -9.84 -5.18 -33.76
CA ILE A 106 -9.83 -5.12 -32.31
C ILE A 106 -9.06 -6.35 -31.80
N THR A 107 -7.97 -6.10 -31.11
CA THR A 107 -7.22 -7.13 -30.42
C THR A 107 -7.49 -7.04 -28.92
N ARG A 108 -7.96 -8.09 -28.31
CA ARG A 108 -8.09 -8.21 -26.84
C ARG A 108 -6.92 -8.98 -26.30
N ILE A 109 -6.32 -8.44 -25.23
CA ILE A 109 -5.15 -9.02 -24.58
C ILE A 109 -5.52 -9.25 -23.11
N GLU A 110 -5.28 -10.47 -22.64
CA GLU A 110 -5.32 -10.81 -21.23
C GLU A 110 -3.99 -11.46 -20.86
N ALA A 111 -3.34 -10.93 -19.86
CA ALA A 111 -2.10 -11.46 -19.33
C ALA A 111 -2.21 -11.64 -17.82
N VAL A 112 -1.85 -12.83 -17.34
CA VAL A 112 -1.83 -13.16 -15.91
C VAL A 112 -0.40 -13.50 -15.52
N ASN A 113 0.10 -12.76 -14.53
CA ASN A 113 1.37 -13.07 -13.87
C ASN A 113 1.10 -13.50 -12.43
N LEU A 114 1.58 -14.68 -12.06
CA LEU A 114 1.48 -15.20 -10.71
C LEU A 114 2.89 -15.49 -10.19
N ASN A 115 3.22 -14.90 -9.04
CA ASN A 115 4.47 -15.17 -8.34
C ASN A 115 4.17 -15.55 -6.89
N ARG A 116 4.74 -16.67 -6.44
CA ARG A 116 4.64 -17.15 -5.06
C ARG A 116 6.03 -17.27 -4.45
N VAL A 117 6.21 -16.62 -3.29
CA VAL A 117 7.43 -16.68 -2.49
C VAL A 117 7.09 -17.32 -1.15
N LEU A 118 7.94 -18.25 -0.68
CA LEU A 118 7.75 -18.97 0.59
C LEU A 118 8.31 -18.14 1.77
N SER A 119 7.78 -16.95 1.93
CA SER A 119 8.11 -16.05 3.04
C SER A 119 6.97 -15.08 3.27
N LEU A 120 6.90 -14.51 4.49
CA LEU A 120 6.04 -13.37 4.75
C LEU A 120 6.62 -12.09 4.11
N PRO A 121 5.76 -11.15 3.73
CA PRO A 121 6.23 -9.87 3.21
C PRO A 121 6.93 -9.07 4.31
N THR A 122 8.09 -8.52 4.00
CA THR A 122 8.76 -7.57 4.90
C THR A 122 8.22 -6.17 4.67
N TYR A 123 7.81 -5.53 5.74
CA TYR A 123 7.39 -4.14 5.67
C TYR A 123 8.57 -3.23 5.33
N LYS A 124 8.39 -2.39 4.31
CA LYS A 124 9.41 -1.41 3.91
C LYS A 124 8.82 -0.02 4.04
N LEU A 125 9.53 0.84 4.74
CA LEU A 125 9.16 2.24 4.84
C LEU A 125 9.19 2.86 3.43
N ARG A 126 8.04 3.32 2.96
CA ARG A 126 7.88 3.99 1.67
C ARG A 126 7.05 5.24 1.86
N THR A 127 7.39 6.28 1.13
CA THR A 127 6.54 7.46 1.06
C THR A 127 5.18 7.09 0.49
N VAL A 128 4.13 7.53 1.17
CA VAL A 128 2.77 7.40 0.67
C VAL A 128 2.54 8.51 -0.35
N PRO A 129 2.05 8.20 -1.56
CA PRO A 129 1.67 9.22 -2.51
C PRO A 129 0.64 10.15 -1.86
N PHE A 130 0.93 11.45 -1.87
CA PHE A 130 0.02 12.43 -1.30
C PHE A 130 -1.13 12.69 -2.29
N GLU A 131 -2.27 12.09 -2.04
CA GLU A 131 -3.50 12.26 -2.84
C GLU A 131 -4.30 13.52 -2.47
N GLY A 132 -3.68 14.46 -1.79
CA GLY A 132 -4.33 15.69 -1.31
C GLY A 132 -4.90 15.55 0.11
N PHE A 133 -5.23 16.70 0.71
CA PHE A 133 -5.91 16.72 1.99
C PHE A 133 -7.39 16.39 1.80
N SER A 134 -7.87 15.30 2.40
CA SER A 134 -9.31 15.20 2.61
C SER A 134 -9.74 16.31 3.60
N VAL A 135 -10.94 16.84 3.43
CA VAL A 135 -11.51 17.87 4.33
C VAL A 135 -11.45 17.41 5.80
N ALA A 136 -11.67 16.12 6.04
CA ALA A 136 -11.57 15.52 7.37
C ALA A 136 -10.14 15.60 7.96
N ARG A 137 -9.11 15.26 7.16
CA ARG A 137 -7.70 15.36 7.61
C ARG A 137 -7.29 16.81 7.90
N ALA A 138 -7.71 17.74 7.04
CA ALA A 138 -7.46 19.17 7.24
C ALA A 138 -8.12 19.69 8.52
N ALA A 139 -9.39 19.36 8.76
CA ALA A 139 -10.12 19.73 9.96
C ALA A 139 -9.46 19.15 11.23
N THR A 140 -9.05 17.89 11.21
CA THR A 140 -8.34 17.26 12.33
C THR A 140 -7.02 17.96 12.64
N ALA A 141 -6.20 18.24 11.61
CA ALA A 141 -4.93 18.95 11.78
C ALA A 141 -5.14 20.34 12.41
N ILE A 142 -6.08 21.13 11.89
CA ILE A 142 -6.39 22.47 12.38
C ILE A 142 -6.86 22.39 13.85
N SER A 143 -7.77 21.46 14.17
CA SER A 143 -8.29 21.30 15.53
C SER A 143 -7.19 20.97 16.53
N LEU A 144 -6.26 20.09 16.19
CA LEU A 144 -5.14 19.71 17.06
C LEU A 144 -4.13 20.84 17.22
N VAL A 145 -3.84 21.58 16.15
CA VAL A 145 -2.97 22.76 16.23
C VAL A 145 -3.59 23.81 17.17
N ILE A 146 -4.88 24.09 17.04
CA ILE A 146 -5.60 25.04 17.92
C ILE A 146 -5.55 24.57 19.38
N GLN A 147 -5.82 23.28 19.66
CA GLN A 147 -5.76 22.74 21.02
C GLN A 147 -4.38 22.89 21.65
N GLN A 148 -3.33 22.62 20.90
CA GLN A 148 -1.97 22.81 21.40
C GLN A 148 -1.63 24.27 21.68
N PHE A 149 -1.99 25.19 20.78
CA PHE A 149 -1.77 26.62 21.01
C PHE A 149 -2.52 27.15 22.24
N LEU A 150 -3.74 26.64 22.49
CA LEU A 150 -4.51 26.99 23.68
C LEU A 150 -3.93 26.40 24.97
N SER A 151 -3.32 25.19 24.88
CA SER A 151 -2.67 24.53 26.01
C SER A 151 -1.37 25.21 26.43
N ILE A 152 -0.62 25.80 25.51
CA ILE A 152 0.64 26.53 25.80
C ILE A 152 0.39 27.87 26.48
N LYS A 153 -0.81 28.42 26.34
CA LYS A 153 -1.19 29.71 26.97
C LYS A 153 -1.69 29.60 28.42
N ARG A 154 -1.77 28.42 28.98
CA ARG A 154 -2.06 28.14 30.38
C ARG A 154 -0.83 27.77 31.17
#